data_1186f92b4220e65c38ff534c6575de8f
#
_entry.id   1186f92b4220e65c38ff534c6575de8f
#
_cell.length_a   1.000
_cell.length_b   1.000
_cell.length_c   1.000
_cell.angle_alpha   90.00
_cell.angle_beta   90.00
_cell.angle_gamma   90.00
#
_symmetry.space_group_name_H-M   'P 1'
#
loop_
_entity.id
_entity.type
_entity.pdbx_description
1 polymer ?
#
loop_
_entity_poly.entity_id
_entity_poly.type
_entity_poly.pdbx_seq_one_letter_code
_entity_poly.pdbx_strand_id
1 'polypeptide(L)'
;LIAKYNLTEKDLIAQQKNAISKTKYHIKTKTIYTIIYFLLIYLYLFITHTPGDSIWFGITVSIIFSPLLSIIYRHGMINRFRKDVLRHHQHLTGDFSLVLSDDELVKESKNSTERFNWSEFNQIKEDNDRYYLYITDLKAVTIKKEPENMNEKETKEFQALINRKKNSG
;
A
#
# COMPACT_ATOMS: atom_id res chain seq x y z
N LEU A 1 15.60 -18.13 -10.39
CA LEU A 1 14.38 -18.76 -9.83
C LEU A 1 13.16 -18.32 -10.61
N ILE A 2 12.23 -19.25 -10.87
CA ILE A 2 10.99 -18.95 -11.58
C ILE A 2 9.81 -19.25 -10.64
N ALA A 3 9.07 -18.22 -10.24
CA ALA A 3 7.90 -18.31 -9.40
C ALA A 3 6.63 -18.07 -10.22
N LYS A 4 5.63 -18.95 -10.09
CA LYS A 4 4.32 -18.76 -10.73
C LYS A 4 3.27 -18.58 -9.65
N TYR A 5 2.38 -17.62 -9.86
CA TYR A 5 1.30 -17.32 -8.91
C TYR A 5 0.15 -16.58 -9.61
N ASN A 6 -1.03 -16.74 -9.05
CA ASN A 6 -2.21 -15.99 -9.48
C ASN A 6 -2.43 -14.79 -8.55
N LEU A 7 -2.56 -13.59 -9.10
CA LEU A 7 -2.95 -12.38 -8.35
C LEU A 7 -4.44 -12.13 -8.50
N THR A 8 -5.08 -11.96 -7.38
CA THR A 8 -6.52 -11.67 -7.28
C THR A 8 -6.76 -10.20 -6.90
N GLU A 9 -8.00 -9.74 -7.02
CA GLU A 9 -8.40 -8.42 -6.49
C GLU A 9 -8.03 -8.27 -5.00
N LYS A 10 -8.14 -9.34 -4.21
CA LYS A 10 -7.78 -9.34 -2.78
C LYS A 10 -6.30 -8.99 -2.57
N ASP A 11 -5.42 -9.47 -3.44
CA ASP A 11 -3.97 -9.22 -3.36
C ASP A 11 -3.66 -7.75 -3.65
N LEU A 12 -4.33 -7.17 -4.65
CA LEU A 12 -4.19 -5.75 -4.98
C LEU A 12 -4.77 -4.84 -3.88
N ILE A 13 -5.89 -5.23 -3.28
CA ILE A 13 -6.46 -4.51 -2.12
C ILE A 13 -5.51 -4.59 -0.92
N ALA A 14 -4.86 -5.73 -0.70
CA ALA A 14 -3.87 -5.87 0.37
C ALA A 14 -2.66 -4.96 0.13
N GLN A 15 -2.18 -4.87 -1.11
CA GLN A 15 -1.15 -3.90 -1.51
C GLN A 15 -1.58 -2.46 -1.18
N GLN A 16 -2.79 -2.07 -1.57
CA GLN A 16 -3.30 -0.73 -1.29
C GLN A 16 -3.44 -0.44 0.21
N LYS A 17 -3.89 -1.42 1.00
CA LYS A 17 -3.93 -1.30 2.46
C LYS A 17 -2.54 -1.11 3.06
N ASN A 18 -1.55 -1.86 2.55
CA ASN A 18 -0.16 -1.72 2.98
C ASN A 18 0.38 -0.32 2.62
N ALA A 19 0.15 0.15 1.38
CA ALA A 19 0.55 1.48 0.93
C ALA A 19 -0.01 2.59 1.84
N ILE A 20 -1.32 2.57 2.12
CA ILE A 20 -2.00 3.57 2.97
C ILE A 20 -1.41 3.62 4.38
N SER A 21 -0.95 2.49 4.92
CA SER A 21 -0.43 2.40 6.29
C SER A 21 1.08 2.63 6.40
N LYS A 22 1.85 2.39 5.35
CA LYS A 22 3.32 2.26 5.42
C LYS A 22 4.09 3.25 4.55
N THR A 23 3.46 3.86 3.52
CA THR A 23 4.16 4.79 2.64
C THR A 23 4.11 6.22 3.16
N LYS A 24 5.19 6.98 2.89
CA LYS A 24 5.32 8.38 3.31
C LYS A 24 4.23 9.27 2.70
N TYR A 25 3.88 9.02 1.44
CA TYR A 25 2.83 9.76 0.75
C TYR A 25 1.50 9.72 1.50
N HIS A 26 1.00 8.52 1.81
CA HIS A 26 -0.29 8.38 2.50
C HIS A 26 -0.25 8.86 3.95
N ILE A 27 0.87 8.69 4.65
CA ILE A 27 1.05 9.23 6.01
C ILE A 27 0.97 10.76 5.96
N LYS A 28 1.74 11.41 5.07
CA LYS A 28 1.74 12.86 4.88
C LYS A 28 0.35 13.38 4.51
N THR A 29 -0.32 12.73 3.57
CA THR A 29 -1.65 13.12 3.12
C THR A 29 -2.68 13.05 4.26
N LYS A 30 -2.69 11.98 5.05
CA LYS A 30 -3.56 11.87 6.24
C LYS A 30 -3.28 12.98 7.24
N THR A 31 -2.02 13.27 7.51
CA THR A 31 -1.62 14.34 8.43
C THR A 31 -2.14 15.70 7.95
N ILE A 32 -1.99 16.02 6.67
CA ILE A 32 -2.49 17.27 6.09
C ILE A 32 -4.01 17.37 6.26
N TYR A 33 -4.77 16.32 5.93
CA TYR A 33 -6.23 16.32 6.12
C TYR A 33 -6.63 16.50 7.59
N THR A 34 -5.89 15.90 8.50
CA THR A 34 -6.13 16.07 9.95
C THR A 34 -5.88 17.52 10.37
N ILE A 35 -4.80 18.16 9.90
CA ILE A 35 -4.51 19.56 10.18
C ILE A 35 -5.61 20.47 9.62
N ILE A 36 -6.03 20.28 8.38
CA ILE A 36 -7.12 21.05 7.75
C ILE A 36 -8.41 20.90 8.56
N TYR A 37 -8.73 19.69 9.00
CA TYR A 37 -9.91 19.43 9.83
C TYR A 37 -9.89 20.27 11.12
N PHE A 38 -8.77 20.28 11.84
CA PHE A 38 -8.64 21.09 13.06
C PHE A 38 -8.72 22.59 12.78
N LEU A 39 -8.11 23.05 11.69
CA LEU A 39 -8.19 24.47 11.28
C LEU A 39 -9.63 24.89 10.96
N LEU A 40 -10.41 24.06 10.29
CA LEU A 40 -11.81 24.35 9.99
C LEU A 40 -12.67 24.39 11.24
N ILE A 41 -12.45 23.49 12.20
CA ILE A 41 -13.15 23.54 13.49
C ILE A 41 -12.79 24.79 14.27
N TYR A 42 -11.49 25.11 14.35
CA TYR A 42 -11.05 26.32 15.04
C TYR A 42 -11.64 27.58 14.40
N LEU A 43 -11.64 27.66 13.07
CA LEU A 43 -12.23 28.77 12.32
C LEU A 43 -13.74 28.89 12.59
N TYR A 44 -14.46 27.77 12.61
CA TYR A 44 -15.88 27.73 12.94
C TYR A 44 -16.15 28.28 14.34
N LEU A 45 -15.42 27.79 15.35
CA LEU A 45 -15.56 28.27 16.75
C LEU A 45 -15.25 29.76 16.89
N PHE A 46 -14.27 30.27 16.15
CA PHE A 46 -13.90 31.68 16.12
C PHE A 46 -15.00 32.55 15.49
N ILE A 47 -15.55 32.14 14.34
CA ILE A 47 -16.62 32.89 13.65
C ILE A 47 -17.91 32.94 14.49
N THR A 48 -18.24 31.85 15.17
CA THR A 48 -19.47 31.78 15.99
C THR A 48 -19.35 32.49 17.36
N HIS A 49 -18.20 33.12 17.62
CA HIS A 49 -17.91 33.78 18.91
C HIS A 49 -18.21 32.88 20.13
N THR A 50 -17.83 31.61 20.00
CA THR A 50 -18.10 30.58 21.00
C THR A 50 -17.40 30.93 22.31
N PRO A 51 -18.10 30.89 23.49
CA PRO A 51 -17.47 31.14 24.79
C PRO A 51 -16.27 30.24 25.07
N GLY A 52 -15.28 30.75 25.82
CA GLY A 52 -14.01 30.06 26.07
C GLY A 52 -14.15 28.62 26.58
N ASP A 53 -15.10 28.37 27.49
CA ASP A 53 -15.37 27.02 28.02
C ASP A 53 -15.85 26.04 26.93
N SER A 54 -16.63 26.51 25.95
CA SER A 54 -17.11 25.73 24.82
C SER A 54 -16.02 25.48 23.81
N ILE A 55 -14.96 26.31 23.73
CA ILE A 55 -13.80 26.08 22.88
C ILE A 55 -13.07 24.80 23.32
N TRP A 56 -12.83 24.65 24.62
CA TRP A 56 -12.17 23.47 25.17
C TRP A 56 -12.99 22.20 24.94
N PHE A 57 -14.31 22.28 25.07
CA PHE A 57 -15.20 21.18 24.72
C PHE A 57 -15.07 20.80 23.23
N GLY A 58 -15.11 21.79 22.34
CA GLY A 58 -14.96 21.58 20.89
C GLY A 58 -13.61 20.94 20.52
N ILE A 59 -12.51 21.39 21.14
CA ILE A 59 -11.18 20.80 20.94
C ILE A 59 -11.16 19.35 21.42
N THR A 60 -11.68 19.07 22.61
CA THR A 60 -11.72 17.71 23.17
C THR A 60 -12.50 16.75 22.28
N VAL A 61 -13.70 17.15 21.84
CA VAL A 61 -14.51 16.38 20.90
C VAL A 61 -13.76 16.13 19.60
N SER A 62 -13.08 17.14 19.05
CA SER A 62 -12.32 17.03 17.82
C SER A 62 -11.16 16.05 17.93
N ILE A 63 -10.46 16.01 19.06
CA ILE A 63 -9.40 15.04 19.32
C ILE A 63 -9.97 13.62 19.36
N ILE A 64 -11.11 13.41 20.03
CA ILE A 64 -11.77 12.10 20.12
C ILE A 64 -12.20 11.60 18.73
N PHE A 65 -12.71 12.50 17.87
CA PHE A 65 -13.15 12.12 16.52
C PHE A 65 -12.03 12.04 15.48
N SER A 66 -10.83 12.55 15.78
CA SER A 66 -9.71 12.53 14.80
C SER A 66 -9.32 11.14 14.29
N PRO A 67 -9.38 10.03 15.05
CA PRO A 67 -9.12 8.69 14.51
C PRO A 67 -10.10 8.27 13.42
N LEU A 68 -11.35 8.75 13.47
CA LEU A 68 -12.37 8.48 12.45
C LEU A 68 -11.94 9.00 11.06
N LEU A 69 -11.20 10.11 11.00
CA LEU A 69 -10.67 10.64 9.75
C LEU A 69 -9.73 9.65 9.06
N SER A 70 -8.90 8.95 9.82
CA SER A 70 -8.01 7.92 9.28
C SER A 70 -8.81 6.72 8.74
N ILE A 71 -9.91 6.35 9.39
CA ILE A 71 -10.80 5.28 8.96
C ILE A 71 -11.52 5.68 7.67
N ILE A 72 -12.09 6.89 7.62
CA ILE A 72 -12.78 7.44 6.44
C ILE A 72 -11.82 7.53 5.26
N TYR A 73 -10.62 8.08 5.47
CA TYR A 73 -9.58 8.15 4.46
C TYR A 73 -9.25 6.77 3.88
N ARG A 74 -9.00 5.78 4.76
CA ARG A 74 -8.67 4.42 4.35
C ARG A 74 -9.79 3.78 3.54
N HIS A 75 -11.03 3.87 4.01
CA HIS A 75 -12.19 3.33 3.29
C HIS A 75 -12.39 4.01 1.94
N GLY A 76 -12.31 5.34 1.90
CA GLY A 76 -12.42 6.10 0.67
C GLY A 76 -11.38 5.71 -0.38
N MET A 77 -10.12 5.60 0.04
CA MET A 77 -9.03 5.20 -0.86
C MET A 77 -9.18 3.76 -1.37
N ILE A 78 -9.53 2.82 -0.50
CA ILE A 78 -9.74 1.42 -0.89
C ILE A 78 -10.92 1.30 -1.86
N ASN A 79 -12.03 1.98 -1.60
CA ASN A 79 -13.20 1.95 -2.47
C ASN A 79 -12.91 2.57 -3.84
N ARG A 80 -12.15 3.66 -3.89
CA ARG A 80 -11.70 4.28 -5.16
C ARG A 80 -10.82 3.31 -5.93
N PHE A 81 -9.81 2.73 -5.28
CA PHE A 81 -8.90 1.78 -5.89
C PHE A 81 -9.64 0.54 -6.42
N ARG A 82 -10.57 -0.04 -5.64
CA ARG A 82 -11.38 -1.17 -6.08
C ARG A 82 -12.17 -0.85 -7.35
N LYS A 83 -12.82 0.31 -7.40
CA LYS A 83 -13.57 0.73 -8.58
C LYS A 83 -12.68 0.93 -9.79
N ASP A 84 -11.47 1.46 -9.60
CA ASP A 84 -10.51 1.68 -10.65
C ASP A 84 -9.95 0.38 -11.20
N VAL A 85 -9.54 -0.55 -10.34
CA VAL A 85 -9.06 -1.89 -10.71
C VAL A 85 -10.11 -2.66 -11.49
N LEU A 86 -11.37 -2.67 -11.02
CA LEU A 86 -12.45 -3.39 -11.70
C LEU A 86 -12.79 -2.80 -13.08
N ARG A 87 -12.59 -1.49 -13.27
CA ARG A 87 -12.96 -0.81 -14.53
C ARG A 87 -11.83 -0.78 -15.56
N HIS A 88 -10.59 -0.59 -15.14
CA HIS A 88 -9.50 -0.22 -16.04
C HIS A 88 -8.28 -1.13 -15.95
N HIS A 89 -8.13 -1.93 -14.90
CA HIS A 89 -6.88 -2.62 -14.58
C HIS A 89 -7.04 -4.13 -14.37
N GLN A 90 -7.93 -4.77 -15.14
CA GLN A 90 -8.09 -6.23 -15.09
C GLN A 90 -6.79 -6.99 -15.44
N HIS A 91 -5.88 -6.36 -16.20
CA HIS A 91 -4.57 -6.91 -16.52
C HIS A 91 -3.61 -7.01 -15.32
N LEU A 92 -3.93 -6.37 -14.20
CA LEU A 92 -3.16 -6.48 -12.95
C LEU A 92 -3.50 -7.73 -12.14
N THR A 93 -4.55 -8.45 -12.52
CA THR A 93 -4.97 -9.73 -11.92
C THR A 93 -4.76 -10.88 -12.91
N GLY A 94 -4.71 -12.10 -12.40
CA GLY A 94 -4.53 -13.31 -13.19
C GLY A 94 -3.18 -13.98 -12.93
N ASP A 95 -2.77 -14.82 -13.87
CA ASP A 95 -1.56 -15.62 -13.77
C ASP A 95 -0.33 -14.81 -14.16
N PHE A 96 0.68 -14.89 -13.30
CA PHE A 96 1.98 -14.26 -13.49
C PHE A 96 3.10 -15.27 -13.31
N SER A 97 4.14 -15.10 -14.10
CA SER A 97 5.44 -15.73 -13.93
C SER A 97 6.46 -14.68 -13.53
N LEU A 98 7.23 -14.95 -12.48
CA LEU A 98 8.26 -14.08 -11.98
C LEU A 98 9.61 -14.77 -12.11
N VAL A 99 10.51 -14.20 -12.89
CA VAL A 99 11.90 -14.65 -12.98
C VAL A 99 12.76 -13.76 -12.11
N LEU A 100 13.39 -14.36 -11.08
CA LEU A 100 14.30 -13.64 -10.18
C LEU A 100 15.73 -14.06 -10.48
N SER A 101 16.58 -13.05 -10.66
CA SER A 101 18.03 -13.17 -10.69
C SER A 101 18.66 -12.27 -9.62
N ASP A 102 20.00 -12.33 -9.51
CA ASP A 102 20.71 -11.41 -8.61
C ASP A 102 20.64 -9.96 -9.06
N ASP A 103 20.46 -9.68 -10.34
CA ASP A 103 20.52 -8.34 -10.92
C ASP A 103 19.12 -7.76 -11.18
N GLU A 104 18.19 -8.58 -11.62
CA GLU A 104 16.89 -8.13 -12.08
C GLU A 104 15.73 -9.05 -11.63
N LEU A 105 14.54 -8.47 -11.67
CA LEU A 105 13.26 -9.12 -11.52
C LEU A 105 12.46 -8.92 -12.81
N VAL A 106 12.08 -10.03 -13.46
CA VAL A 106 11.23 -9.99 -14.66
C VAL A 106 9.86 -10.55 -14.29
N LYS A 107 8.83 -9.73 -14.46
CA LYS A 107 7.43 -10.11 -14.26
C LYS A 107 6.76 -10.28 -15.62
N GLU A 108 6.28 -11.48 -15.88
CA GLU A 108 5.59 -11.84 -17.10
C GLU A 108 4.11 -12.13 -16.84
N SER A 109 3.27 -11.64 -17.71
CA SER A 109 1.85 -11.97 -17.80
C SER A 109 1.50 -12.41 -19.22
N LYS A 110 0.25 -12.81 -19.45
CA LYS A 110 -0.21 -13.22 -20.79
C LYS A 110 0.09 -12.20 -21.89
N ASN A 111 0.06 -10.89 -21.55
CA ASN A 111 0.12 -9.81 -22.54
C ASN A 111 1.24 -8.78 -22.28
N SER A 112 2.04 -8.96 -21.25
CA SER A 112 3.10 -7.99 -20.90
C SER A 112 4.27 -8.66 -20.21
N THR A 113 5.46 -8.13 -20.46
CA THR A 113 6.69 -8.44 -19.74
C THR A 113 7.24 -7.13 -19.17
N GLU A 114 7.39 -7.06 -17.87
CA GLU A 114 7.99 -5.92 -17.16
C GLU A 114 9.31 -6.37 -16.54
N ARG A 115 10.36 -5.56 -16.73
CA ARG A 115 11.69 -5.81 -16.16
C ARG A 115 12.02 -4.71 -15.17
N PHE A 116 12.59 -5.08 -14.05
CA PHE A 116 12.98 -4.19 -12.98
C PHE A 116 14.36 -4.55 -12.46
N ASN A 117 15.27 -3.59 -12.40
CA ASN A 117 16.48 -3.74 -11.62
C ASN A 117 16.16 -3.64 -10.12
N TRP A 118 16.88 -4.39 -9.27
CA TRP A 118 16.64 -4.31 -7.83
C TRP A 118 16.81 -2.88 -7.25
N SER A 119 17.67 -2.07 -7.86
CA SER A 119 17.89 -0.66 -7.49
C SER A 119 16.69 0.26 -7.76
N GLU A 120 15.72 -0.17 -8.57
CA GLU A 120 14.49 0.61 -8.82
C GLU A 120 13.49 0.51 -7.67
N PHE A 121 13.67 -0.45 -6.77
CA PHE A 121 12.79 -0.61 -5.63
C PHE A 121 13.28 0.22 -4.43
N ASN A 122 12.56 1.29 -4.13
CA ASN A 122 12.87 2.19 -3.01
C ASN A 122 12.67 1.54 -1.64
N GLN A 123 11.78 0.57 -1.55
CA GLN A 123 11.51 -0.19 -0.33
C GLN A 123 10.79 -1.50 -0.61
N ILE A 124 11.08 -2.50 0.18
CA ILE A 124 10.37 -3.78 0.18
C ILE A 124 9.64 -3.93 1.51
N LYS A 125 8.31 -4.06 1.44
CA LYS A 125 7.43 -4.33 2.59
C LYS A 125 6.80 -5.70 2.43
N GLU A 126 6.22 -6.20 3.50
CA GLU A 126 5.56 -7.50 3.49
C GLU A 126 4.36 -7.54 4.46
N ASP A 127 3.48 -8.48 4.21
CA ASP A 127 2.49 -9.01 5.15
C ASP A 127 2.71 -10.53 5.33
N ASN A 128 1.76 -11.23 5.88
CA ASN A 128 1.88 -12.68 6.12
C ASN A 128 2.05 -13.47 4.81
N ASP A 129 1.37 -13.05 3.74
CA ASP A 129 1.23 -13.83 2.52
C ASP A 129 2.00 -13.25 1.33
N ARG A 130 2.49 -11.98 1.42
CA ARG A 130 2.97 -11.23 0.27
C ARG A 130 4.18 -10.37 0.57
N TYR A 131 4.97 -10.13 -0.48
CA TYR A 131 5.94 -9.03 -0.57
C TYR A 131 5.38 -7.93 -1.46
N TYR A 132 5.68 -6.68 -1.11
CA TYR A 132 5.35 -5.46 -1.84
C TYR A 132 6.62 -4.70 -2.15
N LEU A 133 7.05 -4.76 -3.41
CA LEU A 133 8.27 -4.11 -3.90
C LEU A 133 7.88 -2.73 -4.45
N TYR A 134 8.10 -1.69 -3.68
CA TYR A 134 7.71 -0.33 -4.02
C TYR A 134 8.73 0.36 -4.91
N ILE A 135 8.32 0.73 -6.13
CA ILE A 135 9.06 1.61 -7.03
C ILE A 135 8.82 3.07 -6.63
N THR A 136 7.58 3.39 -6.28
CA THR A 136 7.17 4.67 -5.68
C THR A 136 6.19 4.42 -4.55
N ASP A 137 5.85 5.44 -3.76
CA ASP A 137 4.85 5.31 -2.70
C ASP A 137 3.46 4.86 -3.20
N LEU A 138 3.19 4.97 -4.50
CA LEU A 138 1.92 4.60 -5.13
C LEU A 138 2.00 3.40 -6.06
N LYS A 139 3.21 3.01 -6.50
CA LYS A 139 3.42 1.89 -7.43
C LYS A 139 4.27 0.81 -6.79
N ALA A 140 3.73 -0.39 -6.70
CA ALA A 140 4.46 -1.56 -6.20
C ALA A 140 4.19 -2.79 -7.06
N VAL A 141 5.16 -3.69 -7.07
CA VAL A 141 5.00 -5.07 -7.57
C VAL A 141 4.62 -5.95 -6.39
N THR A 142 3.46 -6.61 -6.47
CA THR A 142 3.01 -7.57 -5.46
C THR A 142 3.45 -8.97 -5.84
N ILE A 143 4.03 -9.69 -4.89
CA ILE A 143 4.54 -11.05 -5.06
C ILE A 143 4.00 -11.90 -3.92
N LYS A 144 3.46 -13.08 -4.22
CA LYS A 144 3.08 -14.05 -3.18
C LYS A 144 4.31 -14.73 -2.59
N LYS A 145 4.29 -14.98 -1.28
CA LYS A 145 5.36 -15.67 -0.57
C LYS A 145 5.43 -17.16 -0.91
N GLU A 146 4.31 -17.74 -1.29
CA GLU A 146 4.15 -19.14 -1.66
C GLU A 146 3.77 -19.25 -3.14
N PRO A 147 4.75 -19.42 -4.04
CA PRO A 147 4.49 -19.70 -5.45
C PRO A 147 3.84 -21.07 -5.66
N GLU A 148 2.95 -21.18 -6.64
CA GLU A 148 2.18 -22.41 -6.91
C GLU A 148 3.03 -23.54 -7.48
N ASN A 149 4.16 -23.23 -8.10
CA ASN A 149 5.04 -24.18 -8.79
C ASN A 149 6.29 -24.56 -8.00
N MET A 150 6.42 -24.14 -6.75
CA MET A 150 7.60 -24.38 -5.91
C MET A 150 7.30 -25.35 -4.78
N ASN A 151 8.25 -26.22 -4.49
CA ASN A 151 8.23 -27.02 -3.26
C ASN A 151 8.74 -26.18 -2.06
N GLU A 152 8.67 -26.75 -0.85
CA GLU A 152 9.04 -26.03 0.38
C GLU A 152 10.49 -25.51 0.38
N LYS A 153 11.44 -26.28 -0.19
CA LYS A 153 12.86 -25.88 -0.26
C LYS A 153 13.03 -24.72 -1.22
N GLU A 154 12.46 -24.82 -2.40
CA GLU A 154 12.50 -23.75 -3.43
C GLU A 154 11.82 -22.48 -2.94
N THR A 155 10.69 -22.61 -2.22
CA THR A 155 10.00 -21.48 -1.59
C THR A 155 10.88 -20.78 -0.56
N LYS A 156 11.61 -21.51 0.27
CA LYS A 156 12.56 -20.93 1.22
C LYS A 156 13.72 -20.21 0.53
N GLU A 157 14.27 -20.76 -0.54
CA GLU A 157 15.31 -20.13 -1.36
C GLU A 157 14.80 -18.84 -2.01
N PHE A 158 13.59 -18.87 -2.57
CA PHE A 158 12.92 -17.73 -3.14
C PHE A 158 12.71 -16.60 -2.12
N GLN A 159 12.16 -16.92 -0.94
CA GLN A 159 11.97 -15.95 0.14
C GLN A 159 13.30 -15.40 0.66
N ALA A 160 14.33 -16.26 0.77
CA ALA A 160 15.66 -15.84 1.21
C ALA A 160 16.30 -14.84 0.24
N LEU A 161 16.12 -15.01 -1.09
CA LEU A 161 16.60 -14.07 -2.08
C LEU A 161 15.94 -12.70 -1.93
N ILE A 162 14.59 -12.64 -1.82
CA ILE A 162 13.87 -11.39 -1.63
C ILE A 162 14.27 -10.71 -0.31
N ASN A 163 14.39 -11.49 0.79
CA ASN A 163 14.79 -10.95 2.08
C ASN A 163 16.24 -10.40 2.08
N ARG A 164 17.16 -11.03 1.33
CA ARG A 164 18.51 -10.50 1.11
C ARG A 164 18.45 -9.12 0.44
N LYS A 165 17.64 -8.98 -0.62
CA LYS A 165 17.47 -7.71 -1.33
C LYS A 165 16.79 -6.64 -0.45
N LYS A 166 15.84 -7.03 0.40
CA LYS A 166 15.19 -6.14 1.36
C LYS A 166 16.16 -5.54 2.38
N ASN A 167 17.18 -6.30 2.78
CA ASN A 167 18.17 -5.87 3.80
C ASN A 167 19.36 -5.11 3.20
N SER A 168 19.51 -5.12 1.88
CA SER A 168 20.61 -4.46 1.15
C SER A 168 20.27 -3.05 0.65
N GLY A 169 19.02 -2.60 0.76
CA GLY A 169 18.53 -1.28 0.38
C GLY A 169 17.97 -0.56 1.59
#